data_7a06cfd32b8eb6db1935b62cdd2b9e8b
#
_entry.id   7a06cfd32b8eb6db1935b62cdd2b9e8b
#
_cell.length_a   1.000
_cell.length_b   1.000
_cell.length_c   1.000
_cell.angle_alpha   90.00
_cell.angle_beta   90.00
_cell.angle_gamma   90.00
#
_symmetry.space_group_name_H-M   'P 1'
#
loop_
_entity.id
_entity.type
_entity.pdbx_description
1 polymer ?
#
loop_
_entity_poly.entity_id
_entity_poly.type
_entity_poly.pdbx_seq_one_letter_code
_entity_poly.pdbx_strand_id
1 'polypeptide(L)'
;MNLVEQVKARIEAEVSGLAVDEAADFAELVRQGSLPQRKEAAFVLPLGFNGGDPQADLAGFYKQSLDEVVGVILVVQSLGDPKARRAIATVATLTDAILMAICGWQPDDAVGDFRALRGRLIAVNAGTVFFQIDFAIQTQLRIT
;
A
#
# COMPACT_ATOMS: atom_id res chain seq x y z
N MET A 1 -10.16 2.24 -13.31
CA MET A 1 -8.99 1.79 -12.53
C MET A 1 -9.44 1.16 -11.24
N ASN A 2 -8.87 0.04 -10.87
CA ASN A 2 -9.13 -0.52 -9.55
C ASN A 2 -8.36 0.28 -8.47
N LEU A 3 -8.65 -0.01 -7.21
CA LEU A 3 -8.08 0.75 -6.10
C LEU A 3 -6.55 0.65 -6.03
N VAL A 4 -6.00 -0.54 -6.28
CA VAL A 4 -4.55 -0.75 -6.28
C VAL A 4 -3.87 0.09 -7.37
N GLU A 5 -4.43 0.12 -8.56
CA GLU A 5 -3.91 0.92 -9.67
C GLU A 5 -3.95 2.41 -9.35
N GLN A 6 -5.02 2.88 -8.69
CA GLN A 6 -5.14 4.28 -8.29
C GLN A 6 -4.09 4.66 -7.24
N VAL A 7 -3.87 3.80 -6.24
CA VAL A 7 -2.84 4.02 -5.22
C VAL A 7 -1.45 4.04 -5.84
N LYS A 8 -1.17 3.08 -6.73
CA LYS A 8 0.10 3.04 -7.46
C LYS A 8 0.35 4.34 -8.22
N ALA A 9 -0.63 4.77 -9.00
CA ALA A 9 -0.52 6.00 -9.79
C ALA A 9 -0.32 7.23 -8.89
N ARG A 10 -1.01 7.29 -7.75
CA ARG A 10 -0.89 8.39 -6.80
C ARG A 10 0.52 8.46 -6.21
N ILE A 11 1.07 7.32 -5.79
CA ILE A 11 2.44 7.28 -5.26
C ILE A 11 3.46 7.67 -6.34
N GLU A 12 3.30 7.16 -7.56
CA GLU A 12 4.18 7.53 -8.67
C GLU A 12 4.17 9.03 -8.96
N ALA A 13 3.00 9.66 -8.86
CA ALA A 13 2.85 11.08 -9.12
C ALA A 13 3.41 11.96 -7.99
N GLU A 14 3.27 11.53 -6.74
CA GLU A 14 3.58 12.37 -5.57
C GLU A 14 4.94 12.07 -4.93
N VAL A 15 5.49 10.89 -5.14
CA VAL A 15 6.77 10.49 -4.56
C VAL A 15 7.77 10.26 -5.69
N SER A 16 8.66 11.23 -5.91
CA SER A 16 9.64 11.14 -6.99
C SER A 16 10.75 10.14 -6.66
N GLY A 17 11.23 9.47 -7.70
CA GLY A 17 12.35 8.54 -7.61
C GLY A 17 12.03 7.16 -7.05
N LEU A 18 10.77 6.88 -6.74
CA LEU A 18 10.36 5.59 -6.21
C LEU A 18 9.74 4.76 -7.35
N ALA A 19 10.28 3.56 -7.58
CA ALA A 19 9.70 2.61 -8.52
C ALA A 19 8.53 1.89 -7.84
N VAL A 20 7.36 1.92 -8.46
CA VAL A 20 6.14 1.33 -7.87
C VAL A 20 5.60 0.24 -8.79
N ASP A 21 5.41 -0.95 -8.23
CA ASP A 21 4.87 -2.11 -8.92
C ASP A 21 3.69 -2.71 -8.13
N GLU A 22 3.14 -3.81 -8.60
CA GLU A 22 1.95 -4.42 -8.04
C GLU A 22 2.24 -5.81 -7.44
N ALA A 23 1.20 -6.43 -6.88
CA ALA A 23 1.30 -7.72 -6.18
C ALA A 23 1.93 -8.83 -7.02
N ALA A 24 1.60 -8.91 -8.30
CA ALA A 24 2.14 -9.94 -9.19
C ALA A 24 3.66 -9.84 -9.33
N ASP A 25 4.17 -8.62 -9.41
CA ASP A 25 5.60 -8.36 -9.50
C ASP A 25 6.33 -8.75 -8.21
N PHE A 26 5.72 -8.43 -7.08
CA PHE A 26 6.25 -8.80 -5.77
C PHE A 26 6.27 -10.33 -5.59
N ALA A 27 5.17 -11.00 -5.95
CA ALA A 27 5.08 -12.46 -5.88
C ALA A 27 6.14 -13.13 -6.75
N GLU A 28 6.41 -12.58 -7.93
CA GLU A 28 7.44 -13.11 -8.83
C GLU A 28 8.85 -12.97 -8.24
N LEU A 29 9.16 -11.82 -7.62
CA LEU A 29 10.44 -11.64 -6.93
C LEU A 29 10.60 -12.62 -5.78
N VAL A 30 9.57 -12.82 -4.98
CA VAL A 30 9.60 -13.77 -3.86
C VAL A 30 9.81 -15.19 -4.38
N ARG A 31 9.10 -15.58 -5.44
CA ARG A 31 9.24 -16.90 -6.06
C ARG A 31 10.66 -17.16 -6.56
N GLN A 32 11.30 -16.14 -7.14
CA GLN A 32 12.66 -16.24 -7.65
C GLN A 32 13.73 -16.12 -6.55
N GLY A 33 13.35 -15.70 -5.35
CA GLY A 33 14.31 -15.39 -4.29
C GLY A 33 15.16 -14.18 -4.60
N SER A 34 14.66 -13.27 -5.44
CA SER A 34 15.39 -12.11 -5.93
C SER A 34 15.00 -10.84 -5.19
N LEU A 35 15.87 -9.83 -5.26
CA LEU A 35 15.59 -8.48 -4.79
C LEU A 35 15.27 -7.59 -5.99
N PRO A 36 14.52 -6.47 -5.78
CA PRO A 36 14.32 -5.49 -6.84
C PRO A 36 15.67 -4.96 -7.34
N GLN A 37 15.73 -4.64 -8.63
CA GLN A 37 16.95 -4.07 -9.21
C GLN A 37 17.22 -2.64 -8.73
N ARG A 38 16.17 -1.90 -8.38
CA ARG A 38 16.30 -0.55 -7.87
C ARG A 38 16.56 -0.56 -6.36
N LYS A 39 17.35 0.41 -5.89
CA LYS A 39 17.64 0.56 -4.46
C LYS A 39 16.41 0.82 -3.63
N GLU A 40 15.43 1.52 -4.21
CA GLU A 40 14.18 1.89 -3.55
C GLU A 40 13.03 1.44 -4.44
N ALA A 41 12.21 0.55 -3.93
CA ALA A 41 11.06 0.02 -4.64
C ALA A 41 9.87 -0.07 -3.71
N ALA A 42 8.68 0.08 -4.26
CA ALA A 42 7.43 -0.10 -3.55
C ALA A 42 6.52 -1.03 -4.33
N PHE A 43 5.74 -1.82 -3.60
CA PHE A 43 4.76 -2.74 -4.19
C PHE A 43 3.42 -2.49 -3.54
N VAL A 44 2.39 -2.27 -4.35
CA VAL A 44 1.02 -2.03 -3.87
C VAL A 44 0.23 -3.32 -3.97
N LEU A 45 -0.37 -3.73 -2.87
CA LEU A 45 -1.05 -5.02 -2.74
C LEU A 45 -2.48 -4.84 -2.24
N PRO A 46 -3.43 -5.57 -2.83
CA PRO A 46 -4.76 -5.67 -2.24
C PRO A 46 -4.71 -6.64 -1.04
N LEU A 47 -4.99 -6.14 0.15
CA LEU A 47 -4.94 -6.96 1.36
C LEU A 47 -6.31 -7.49 1.78
N GLY A 48 -7.37 -7.12 1.05
CA GLY A 48 -8.71 -7.57 1.32
C GLY A 48 -9.61 -6.46 1.86
N PHE A 49 -10.70 -6.86 2.48
CA PHE A 49 -11.66 -5.91 3.03
C PHE A 49 -12.32 -6.49 4.28
N ASN A 50 -12.85 -5.58 5.10
CA ASN A 50 -13.72 -5.94 6.22
C ASN A 50 -15.12 -5.35 5.93
N GLY A 51 -16.14 -6.18 6.08
CA GLY A 51 -17.52 -5.76 5.87
C GLY A 51 -18.14 -5.18 7.15
N GLY A 52 -18.82 -4.05 7.01
CA GLY A 52 -19.69 -3.54 8.04
C GLY A 52 -21.05 -4.26 8.02
N ASP A 53 -21.94 -3.89 8.93
CA ASP A 53 -23.26 -4.48 8.98
C ASP A 53 -24.06 -4.08 7.74
N PRO A 54 -24.69 -5.04 7.04
CA PRO A 54 -25.57 -4.72 5.92
C PRO A 54 -26.77 -3.90 6.37
N GLN A 55 -27.14 -2.94 5.55
CA GLN A 55 -28.38 -2.18 5.74
C GLN A 55 -29.42 -2.71 4.77
N ALA A 56 -30.51 -3.29 5.30
CA ALA A 56 -31.63 -3.69 4.49
C ALA A 56 -32.51 -2.49 4.24
N ASP A 57 -32.67 -2.12 2.98
CA ASP A 57 -33.59 -1.08 2.58
C ASP A 57 -34.98 -1.71 2.30
N LEU A 58 -36.03 -0.98 2.66
CA LEU A 58 -37.41 -1.39 2.42
C LEU A 58 -37.74 -1.56 0.94
N ALA A 59 -36.94 -1.00 0.03
CA ALA A 59 -37.12 -1.09 -1.41
C ALA A 59 -36.39 -2.26 -2.07
N GLY A 60 -35.85 -3.19 -1.31
CA GLY A 60 -35.15 -4.36 -1.85
C GLY A 60 -33.72 -4.11 -2.28
N PHE A 61 -33.12 -3.02 -1.86
CA PHE A 61 -31.70 -2.75 -2.08
C PHE A 61 -30.85 -3.39 -1.02
N TYR A 62 -29.71 -3.91 -1.43
CA TYR A 62 -28.67 -4.31 -0.51
C TYR A 62 -27.60 -3.21 -0.46
N LYS A 63 -27.25 -2.79 0.73
CA LYS A 63 -26.26 -1.76 0.96
C LYS A 63 -25.36 -2.15 2.11
N GLN A 64 -24.06 -2.11 1.88
CA GLN A 64 -23.08 -2.46 2.89
C GLN A 64 -21.83 -1.60 2.74
N SER A 65 -21.35 -1.06 3.84
CA SER A 65 -20.05 -0.40 3.88
C SER A 65 -18.95 -1.44 3.97
N LEU A 66 -17.90 -1.26 3.19
CA LEU A 66 -16.72 -2.08 3.21
C LEU A 66 -15.52 -1.21 3.58
N ASP A 67 -14.63 -1.71 4.42
CA ASP A 67 -13.31 -1.13 4.63
C ASP A 67 -12.31 -1.93 3.80
N GLU A 68 -11.90 -1.39 2.68
CA GLU A 68 -10.90 -2.02 1.83
C GLU A 68 -9.50 -1.64 2.32
N VAL A 69 -8.62 -2.63 2.36
CA VAL A 69 -7.26 -2.46 2.86
C VAL A 69 -6.27 -2.66 1.72
N VAL A 70 -5.40 -1.67 1.56
CA VAL A 70 -4.32 -1.70 0.58
C VAL A 70 -3.00 -1.60 1.33
N GLY A 71 -2.07 -2.49 1.03
CA GLY A 71 -0.74 -2.47 1.60
C GLY A 71 0.28 -1.91 0.62
N VAL A 72 1.26 -1.21 1.16
CA VAL A 72 2.43 -0.76 0.41
C VAL A 72 3.66 -1.37 1.06
N ILE A 73 4.38 -2.20 0.32
CA ILE A 73 5.63 -2.78 0.80
C ILE A 73 6.79 -1.98 0.22
N LEU A 74 7.58 -1.39 1.10
CA LEU A 74 8.84 -0.73 0.73
C LEU A 74 9.99 -1.71 0.84
N VAL A 75 10.82 -1.77 -0.20
CA VAL A 75 12.06 -2.53 -0.19
C VAL A 75 13.20 -1.55 -0.46
N VAL A 76 14.03 -1.30 0.53
CA VAL A 76 15.13 -0.35 0.44
C VAL A 76 16.44 -1.07 0.70
N GLN A 77 17.38 -0.91 -0.22
CA GLN A 77 18.68 -1.56 -0.18
C GLN A 77 19.77 -0.53 0.07
N SER A 78 20.69 -0.86 0.95
CA SER A 78 21.89 -0.06 1.22
C SER A 78 23.12 -0.98 1.19
N LEU A 79 23.76 -1.05 0.03
CA LEU A 79 24.92 -1.89 -0.17
C LEU A 79 26.10 -1.44 0.70
N GLY A 80 26.78 -2.39 1.32
CA GLY A 80 27.93 -2.11 2.18
C GLY A 80 27.58 -1.58 3.56
N ASP A 81 26.29 -1.63 3.93
CA ASP A 81 25.80 -1.21 5.24
C ASP A 81 25.09 -2.39 5.93
N PRO A 82 25.83 -3.29 6.59
CA PRO A 82 25.25 -4.50 7.15
C PRO A 82 24.19 -4.24 8.23
N LYS A 83 24.26 -3.09 8.92
CA LYS A 83 23.24 -2.70 9.90
C LYS A 83 22.07 -1.96 9.27
N ALA A 84 22.11 -1.74 7.97
CA ALA A 84 21.03 -1.09 7.21
C ALA A 84 20.65 0.31 7.74
N ARG A 85 21.57 1.06 8.34
CA ARG A 85 21.27 2.37 8.93
C ARG A 85 20.75 3.37 7.90
N ARG A 86 21.41 3.42 6.74
CA ARG A 86 20.97 4.31 5.65
C ARG A 86 19.64 3.88 5.07
N ALA A 87 19.44 2.57 4.92
CA ALA A 87 18.17 2.03 4.44
C ALA A 87 17.02 2.35 5.40
N ILE A 88 17.25 2.22 6.71
CA ILE A 88 16.25 2.55 7.73
C ILE A 88 15.89 4.04 7.66
N ALA A 89 16.88 4.92 7.54
CA ALA A 89 16.65 6.35 7.40
C ALA A 89 15.86 6.67 6.12
N THR A 90 16.18 6.01 5.02
CA THR A 90 15.46 6.18 3.75
C THR A 90 14.02 5.68 3.86
N VAL A 91 13.79 4.55 4.54
CA VAL A 91 12.43 4.05 4.79
C VAL A 91 11.61 5.08 5.57
N ALA A 92 12.18 5.71 6.58
CA ALA A 92 11.47 6.74 7.34
C ALA A 92 11.06 7.92 6.45
N THR A 93 11.96 8.39 5.60
CA THR A 93 11.67 9.49 4.67
C THR A 93 10.60 9.09 3.65
N LEU A 94 10.71 7.91 3.06
CA LEU A 94 9.74 7.42 2.08
C LEU A 94 8.38 7.15 2.72
N THR A 95 8.36 6.63 3.93
CA THR A 95 7.13 6.41 4.67
C THR A 95 6.37 7.73 4.89
N ASP A 96 7.07 8.77 5.32
CA ASP A 96 6.45 10.08 5.50
C ASP A 96 5.89 10.61 4.17
N ALA A 97 6.63 10.49 3.08
CA ALA A 97 6.17 10.93 1.77
C ALA A 97 4.93 10.15 1.29
N ILE A 98 4.91 8.85 1.50
CA ILE A 98 3.77 8.01 1.13
C ILE A 98 2.54 8.33 1.99
N LEU A 99 2.73 8.52 3.30
CA LEU A 99 1.64 8.91 4.19
C LEU A 99 1.02 10.24 3.74
N MET A 100 1.85 11.22 3.39
CA MET A 100 1.38 12.52 2.89
C MET A 100 0.67 12.41 1.55
N ALA A 101 1.07 11.48 0.70
CA ALA A 101 0.44 11.28 -0.60
C ALA A 101 -0.93 10.61 -0.50
N ILE A 102 -1.10 9.67 0.42
CA ILE A 102 -2.26 8.79 0.48
C ILE A 102 -3.28 9.21 1.53
N CYS A 103 -2.84 9.57 2.75
CA CYS A 103 -3.78 9.92 3.82
C CYS A 103 -4.60 11.16 3.47
N GLY A 104 -5.90 11.08 3.65
CA GLY A 104 -6.82 12.18 3.33
C GLY A 104 -7.15 12.32 1.84
N TRP A 105 -6.59 11.48 0.99
CA TRP A 105 -6.93 11.48 -0.43
C TRP A 105 -8.10 10.55 -0.71
N GLN A 106 -9.04 11.04 -1.51
CA GLN A 106 -10.20 10.28 -1.95
C GLN A 106 -10.02 9.91 -3.42
N PRO A 107 -9.79 8.62 -3.73
CA PRO A 107 -9.77 8.18 -5.12
C PRO A 107 -11.17 8.17 -5.74
N ASP A 108 -11.24 7.95 -7.05
CA ASP A 108 -12.49 7.89 -7.79
C ASP A 108 -13.40 6.79 -7.24
N ASP A 109 -14.71 7.07 -7.22
CA ASP A 109 -15.77 6.15 -6.77
C ASP A 109 -15.69 5.72 -5.29
N ALA A 110 -14.85 6.36 -4.50
CA ALA A 110 -14.76 6.09 -3.07
C ALA A 110 -15.76 6.92 -2.28
N VAL A 111 -16.16 6.41 -1.12
CA VAL A 111 -17.09 7.09 -0.21
C VAL A 111 -16.34 7.93 0.82
N GLY A 112 -15.12 7.55 1.13
CA GLY A 112 -14.29 8.23 2.11
C GLY A 112 -12.87 8.46 1.64
N ASP A 113 -12.06 8.97 2.54
CA ASP A 113 -10.64 9.22 2.30
C ASP A 113 -9.82 8.07 2.85
N PHE A 114 -8.63 7.88 2.30
CA PHE A 114 -7.67 6.92 2.85
C PHE A 114 -7.19 7.36 4.23
N ARG A 115 -7.03 6.38 5.11
CA ARG A 115 -6.38 6.55 6.40
C ARG A 115 -5.29 5.50 6.59
N ALA A 116 -4.25 5.84 7.31
CA ALA A 116 -3.23 4.88 7.69
C ALA A 116 -3.75 3.98 8.80
N LEU A 117 -3.50 2.68 8.69
CA LEU A 117 -3.81 1.72 9.74
C LEU A 117 -2.58 1.44 10.60
N ARG A 118 -1.48 1.10 9.96
CA ARG A 118 -0.22 0.81 10.65
C ARG A 118 0.95 0.77 9.68
N GLY A 119 2.14 0.97 10.22
CA GLY A 119 3.38 0.68 9.54
C GLY A 119 4.18 -0.30 10.39
N ARG A 120 4.88 -1.24 9.76
CA ARG A 120 5.67 -2.22 10.50
C ARG A 120 6.89 -2.67 9.73
N LEU A 121 7.96 -2.89 10.46
CA LEU A 121 9.16 -3.51 9.92
C LEU A 121 8.89 -5.00 9.71
N ILE A 122 9.04 -5.47 8.47
CA ILE A 122 8.85 -6.88 8.14
C ILE A 122 10.15 -7.65 8.35
N ALA A 123 11.24 -7.14 7.81
CA ALA A 123 12.54 -7.80 7.91
C ALA A 123 13.68 -6.83 7.62
N VAL A 124 14.84 -7.12 8.18
CA VAL A 124 16.12 -6.51 7.82
C VAL A 124 17.08 -7.64 7.50
N ASN A 125 17.66 -7.63 6.33
CA ASN A 125 18.54 -8.69 5.89
C ASN A 125 19.66 -8.15 5.01
N ALA A 126 20.90 -8.21 5.49
CA ALA A 126 22.10 -7.85 4.75
C ALA A 126 22.01 -6.48 4.04
N GLY A 127 21.61 -5.46 4.76
CA GLY A 127 21.48 -4.10 4.22
C GLY A 127 20.18 -3.81 3.48
N THR A 128 19.26 -4.76 3.44
CA THR A 128 17.93 -4.58 2.84
C THR A 128 16.87 -4.52 3.91
N VAL A 129 15.99 -3.51 3.80
CA VAL A 129 14.87 -3.31 4.73
C VAL A 129 13.56 -3.52 3.99
N PHE A 130 12.69 -4.34 4.58
CA PHE A 130 11.32 -4.55 4.13
C PHE A 130 10.39 -3.92 5.15
N PHE A 131 9.58 -2.95 4.70
CA PHE A 131 8.66 -2.22 5.56
C PHE A 131 7.28 -2.19 4.90
N GLN A 132 6.22 -2.44 5.67
CA GLN A 132 4.86 -2.47 5.16
C GLN A 132 4.01 -1.38 5.81
N ILE A 133 3.28 -0.65 4.97
CA ILE A 133 2.31 0.37 5.42
C ILE A 133 0.94 -0.08 4.92
N ASP A 134 -0.01 -0.18 5.84
CA ASP A 134 -1.38 -0.56 5.50
C ASP A 134 -2.29 0.67 5.57
N PHE A 135 -3.10 0.83 4.54
CA PHE A 135 -4.10 1.89 4.43
C PHE A 135 -5.48 1.28 4.29
N ALA A 136 -6.47 1.97 4.81
CA ALA A 136 -7.87 1.57 4.64
C ALA A 136 -8.68 2.72 4.07
N ILE A 137 -9.70 2.36 3.32
CA ILE A 137 -10.66 3.30 2.75
C ILE A 137 -12.05 2.69 2.80
N GLN A 138 -13.03 3.52 3.12
CA GLN A 138 -14.41 3.10 3.11
C GLN A 138 -14.97 3.16 1.69
N THR A 139 -15.51 2.04 1.24
CA THR A 139 -16.26 1.94 0.00
C THR A 139 -17.66 1.42 0.30
N GLN A 140 -18.54 1.44 -0.68
CA GLN A 140 -19.91 1.01 -0.48
C GLN A 140 -20.33 0.02 -1.54
N LEU A 141 -20.79 -1.15 -1.06
CA LEU A 141 -21.40 -2.15 -1.90
C LEU A 141 -22.89 -1.87 -1.98
N ARG A 142 -23.43 -1.73 -3.19
CA ARG A 142 -24.84 -1.57 -3.47
C ARG A 142 -25.28 -2.58 -4.50
N ILE A 143 -26.33 -3.31 -4.17
CA ILE A 143 -26.95 -4.28 -5.09
C ILE A 143 -28.42 -3.95 -5.17
N THR A 144 -28.88 -3.70 -6.38
CA THR A 144 -30.29 -3.40 -6.63
C THR A 144 -31.01 -4.59 -7.23
#